data_47c928b23b65289ace3cd1f3237016a9
#
_entry.id   47c928b23b65289ace3cd1f3237016a9
#
_cell.length_a   1.000
_cell.length_b   1.000
_cell.length_c   1.000
_cell.angle_alpha   90.00
_cell.angle_beta   90.00
_cell.angle_gamma   90.00
#
_symmetry.space_group_name_H-M   'P 1'
#
loop_
_entity.id
_entity.type
_entity.pdbx_description
1 polymer ?
#
loop_
_entity_poly.entity_id
_entity_poly.type
_entity_poly.pdbx_seq_one_letter_code
_entity_poly.pdbx_strand_id
1 'polypeptide(L)'
;MTHWYKKPSDLQGQVLSPFGPLIYQGRMSQETVDKTNQCIDKVKDDLSLDLVSQLAGRVELQRSLQETIDNSCMDEILDHVENYSVSAGMPFSQEDFQIQGLWANVQQRYEYNPIHSHDGMFSFVYYTKNTITQEEATTNKWDTVHEDTEGMNRPIGGSIELHYGEPQWCSQPSFLHFPQEGDLLVFPAWLRHSVYPFYCEGERVSIAGNIHQRER
;
A
#
# COMPACT_ATOMS: atom_id res chain seq x y z
N MET A 1 1.28 -21.58 -3.09
CA MET A 1 2.37 -21.96 -2.17
C MET A 1 2.95 -20.68 -1.59
N THR A 2 2.98 -20.59 -0.28
CA THR A 2 3.57 -19.44 0.42
C THR A 2 5.03 -19.79 0.72
N HIS A 3 5.97 -19.05 0.18
CA HIS A 3 7.38 -19.19 0.50
C HIS A 3 7.79 -18.05 1.44
N TRP A 4 8.23 -18.41 2.65
CA TRP A 4 8.84 -17.49 3.57
C TRP A 4 10.32 -17.32 3.21
N TYR A 5 10.72 -16.09 2.91
CA TYR A 5 12.10 -15.74 2.66
C TYR A 5 12.67 -14.99 3.86
N LYS A 6 13.77 -15.50 4.43
CA LYS A 6 14.55 -14.79 5.45
C LYS A 6 15.82 -14.28 4.83
N LYS A 7 15.98 -12.98 4.77
CA LYS A 7 17.25 -12.33 4.46
C LYS A 7 18.16 -12.32 5.71
N PRO A 8 19.50 -12.16 5.53
CA PRO A 8 20.41 -11.89 6.65
C PRO A 8 20.06 -10.65 7.47
N SER A 9 19.20 -9.77 6.97
CA SER A 9 18.69 -8.54 7.60
C SER A 9 17.50 -8.73 8.54
N ASP A 10 17.11 -9.96 8.89
CA ASP A 10 15.95 -10.28 9.76
C ASP A 10 14.57 -9.80 9.25
N LEU A 11 14.46 -9.26 8.04
CA LEU A 11 13.19 -8.88 7.43
C LEU A 11 12.28 -10.10 7.27
N GLN A 12 11.02 -9.98 7.68
CA GLN A 12 9.99 -10.99 7.49
C GLN A 12 9.03 -10.53 6.40
N GLY A 13 8.91 -11.34 5.36
CA GLY A 13 7.98 -11.09 4.27
C GLY A 13 7.61 -12.36 3.55
N GLN A 14 6.52 -12.31 2.79
CA GLN A 14 6.07 -13.41 1.95
C GLN A 14 5.70 -12.90 0.57
N VAL A 15 5.95 -13.71 -0.45
CA VAL A 15 5.44 -13.46 -1.80
C VAL A 15 4.12 -14.17 -1.96
N LEU A 16 3.11 -13.43 -2.35
CA LEU A 16 1.78 -13.93 -2.62
C LEU A 16 1.53 -13.93 -4.13
N SER A 17 1.01 -15.04 -4.64
CA SER A 17 0.54 -15.16 -6.02
C SER A 17 -0.93 -15.60 -6.03
N PRO A 18 -1.85 -14.71 -5.67
CA PRO A 18 -3.28 -15.05 -5.64
C PRO A 18 -3.87 -15.18 -7.05
N PHE A 19 -3.20 -14.61 -8.04
CA PHE A 19 -3.52 -14.68 -9.47
C PHE A 19 -2.20 -14.55 -10.28
N GLY A 20 -2.15 -13.99 -11.45
CA GLY A 20 -0.94 -13.90 -12.29
C GLY A 20 0.24 -13.11 -11.68
N PRO A 21 0.10 -11.80 -11.36
CA PRO A 21 1.19 -11.02 -10.76
C PRO A 21 1.49 -11.46 -9.34
N LEU A 22 2.78 -11.39 -8.98
CA LEU A 22 3.21 -11.59 -7.60
C LEU A 22 2.92 -10.35 -6.77
N ILE A 23 2.58 -10.55 -5.50
CA ILE A 23 2.42 -9.51 -4.50
C ILE A 23 3.32 -9.88 -3.32
N TYR A 24 4.16 -8.96 -2.90
CA TYR A 24 4.94 -9.10 -1.68
C TYR A 24 4.17 -8.46 -0.53
N GLN A 25 4.05 -9.20 0.56
CA GLN A 25 3.50 -8.71 1.81
C GLN A 25 4.59 -8.82 2.88
N GLY A 26 4.97 -7.68 3.45
CA GLY A 26 5.98 -7.55 4.48
C GLY A 26 5.49 -6.69 5.65
N ARG A 27 6.42 -6.37 6.52
CA ARG A 27 6.17 -5.45 7.64
C ARG A 27 7.36 -4.53 7.81
N MET A 28 7.08 -3.24 7.91
CA MET A 28 8.05 -2.22 8.29
C MET A 28 8.38 -2.33 9.78
N SER A 29 9.59 -1.97 10.14
CA SER A 29 10.00 -1.87 11.55
C SER A 29 9.22 -0.77 12.26
N GLN A 30 9.02 -0.92 13.58
CA GLN A 30 8.37 0.12 14.39
C GLN A 30 9.19 1.42 14.36
N GLU A 31 10.51 1.33 14.29
CA GLU A 31 11.39 2.49 14.18
C GLU A 31 11.08 3.31 12.91
N THR A 32 10.91 2.64 11.76
CA THR A 32 10.54 3.30 10.50
C THR A 32 9.14 3.88 10.55
N VAL A 33 8.17 3.18 11.13
CA VAL A 33 6.82 3.70 11.35
C VAL A 33 6.86 4.99 12.17
N ASP A 34 7.60 4.99 13.29
CA ASP A 34 7.71 6.14 14.19
C ASP A 34 8.41 7.33 13.52
N LYS A 35 9.52 7.09 12.82
CA LYS A 35 10.24 8.14 12.07
C LYS A 35 9.36 8.75 10.98
N THR A 36 8.61 7.92 10.27
CA THR A 36 7.71 8.39 9.22
C THR A 36 6.57 9.23 9.78
N ASN A 37 5.95 8.82 10.89
CA ASN A 37 4.92 9.61 11.55
C ASN A 37 5.47 10.98 12.01
N GLN A 38 6.69 11.03 12.56
CA GLN A 38 7.34 12.29 12.90
C GLN A 38 7.62 13.18 11.66
N CYS A 39 7.94 12.57 10.53
CA CYS A 39 8.10 13.30 9.28
C CYS A 39 6.77 13.89 8.81
N ILE A 40 5.70 13.11 8.79
CA ILE A 40 4.35 13.57 8.41
C ILE A 40 3.90 14.73 9.30
N ASP A 41 4.10 14.64 10.61
CA ASP A 41 3.74 15.69 11.55
C ASP A 41 4.44 17.03 11.27
N LYS A 42 5.64 17.00 10.72
CA LYS A 42 6.39 18.20 10.33
C LYS A 42 5.90 18.82 9.03
N VAL A 43 5.42 17.99 8.09
CA VAL A 43 5.10 18.44 6.72
C VAL A 43 3.61 18.55 6.43
N LYS A 44 2.74 18.06 7.28
CA LYS A 44 1.28 18.01 7.03
C LYS A 44 0.67 19.37 6.73
N ASP A 45 1.20 20.43 7.33
CA ASP A 45 0.72 21.81 7.17
C ASP A 45 1.48 22.58 6.06
N ASP A 46 2.49 21.98 5.45
CA ASP A 46 3.28 22.59 4.38
C ASP A 46 2.58 22.41 3.02
N LEU A 47 1.91 23.46 2.57
CA LEU A 47 1.19 23.47 1.28
C LEU A 47 2.11 23.41 0.06
N SER A 48 3.40 23.70 0.20
CA SER A 48 4.36 23.55 -0.92
C SER A 48 4.61 22.09 -1.29
N LEU A 49 4.30 21.17 -0.37
CA LEU A 49 4.41 19.71 -0.54
C LEU A 49 3.08 19.04 -0.93
N ASP A 50 2.05 19.84 -1.20
CA ASP A 50 0.71 19.31 -1.53
C ASP A 50 0.67 18.65 -2.90
N LEU A 51 0.13 17.41 -2.92
CA LEU A 51 -0.03 16.60 -4.13
C LEU A 51 -1.50 16.26 -4.43
N VAL A 52 -2.45 16.80 -3.69
CA VAL A 52 -3.89 16.48 -3.82
C VAL A 52 -4.40 16.69 -5.25
N SER A 53 -3.91 17.71 -5.95
CA SER A 53 -4.28 17.98 -7.34
C SER A 53 -3.82 16.93 -8.35
N GLN A 54 -2.91 16.04 -7.96
CA GLN A 54 -2.39 14.94 -8.80
C GLN A 54 -3.10 13.61 -8.53
N LEU A 55 -3.96 13.57 -7.52
CA LEU A 55 -4.71 12.37 -7.18
C LEU A 55 -5.90 12.15 -8.11
N ALA A 56 -6.12 10.89 -8.46
CA ALA A 56 -7.35 10.47 -9.12
C ALA A 56 -8.54 10.40 -8.13
N GLY A 57 -8.27 10.34 -6.83
CA GLY A 57 -9.24 10.12 -5.77
C GLY A 57 -9.63 11.38 -5.00
N ARG A 58 -10.37 11.15 -3.92
CA ARG A 58 -10.73 12.17 -2.95
C ARG A 58 -10.00 11.86 -1.63
N VAL A 59 -8.88 12.53 -1.42
CA VAL A 59 -8.13 12.56 -0.16
C VAL A 59 -7.74 14.02 0.06
N GLU A 60 -8.08 14.59 1.22
CA GLU A 60 -7.84 16.01 1.48
C GLU A 60 -6.40 16.31 1.88
N LEU A 61 -5.69 15.33 2.43
CA LEU A 61 -4.30 15.52 2.85
C LEU A 61 -3.40 14.47 2.17
N GLN A 62 -2.67 14.95 1.16
CA GLN A 62 -1.55 14.22 0.55
C GLN A 62 -0.32 15.12 0.51
N ARG A 63 0.81 14.61 0.97
CA ARG A 63 2.08 15.37 1.04
C ARG A 63 3.23 14.58 0.45
N SER A 64 4.06 15.27 -0.33
CA SER A 64 5.35 14.71 -0.76
C SER A 64 6.26 14.49 0.44
N LEU A 65 6.87 13.31 0.51
CA LEU A 65 7.89 12.98 1.50
C LEU A 65 9.28 12.81 0.86
N GLN A 66 9.40 12.95 -0.46
CA GLN A 66 10.60 12.60 -1.23
C GLN A 66 11.88 13.22 -0.67
N GLU A 67 11.81 14.47 -0.23
CA GLU A 67 12.98 15.23 0.25
C GLU A 67 13.05 15.33 1.78
N THR A 68 12.07 14.78 2.49
CA THR A 68 11.91 15.02 3.93
C THR A 68 11.99 13.76 4.78
N ILE A 69 11.79 12.59 4.18
CA ILE A 69 11.85 11.31 4.88
C ILE A 69 13.30 10.93 5.21
N ASP A 70 13.48 10.25 6.33
CA ASP A 70 14.79 9.73 6.74
C ASP A 70 15.28 8.64 5.76
N ASN A 71 16.56 8.70 5.36
CA ASN A 71 17.14 7.75 4.43
C ASN A 71 17.05 6.30 4.92
N SER A 72 17.13 6.07 6.23
CA SER A 72 16.99 4.72 6.78
C SER A 72 15.61 4.10 6.51
N CYS A 73 14.56 4.94 6.39
CA CYS A 73 13.24 4.47 5.99
C CYS A 73 13.22 4.04 4.52
N MET A 74 13.90 4.81 3.65
CA MET A 74 14.04 4.44 2.24
C MET A 74 14.87 3.17 2.06
N ASP A 75 15.93 3.00 2.83
CA ASP A 75 16.77 1.80 2.80
C ASP A 75 15.96 0.55 3.18
N GLU A 76 15.13 0.62 4.22
CA GLU A 76 14.27 -0.51 4.61
C GLU A 76 13.24 -0.84 3.52
N ILE A 77 12.64 0.17 2.88
CA ILE A 77 11.75 -0.04 1.73
C ILE A 77 12.49 -0.78 0.60
N LEU A 78 13.68 -0.32 0.24
CA LEU A 78 14.48 -0.92 -0.83
C LEU A 78 14.92 -2.35 -0.48
N ASP A 79 15.20 -2.65 0.79
CA ASP A 79 15.44 -4.01 1.27
C ASP A 79 14.25 -4.94 1.02
N HIS A 80 13.04 -4.48 1.28
CA HIS A 80 11.83 -5.23 0.97
C HIS A 80 11.61 -5.40 -0.53
N VAL A 81 11.92 -4.38 -1.34
CA VAL A 81 11.84 -4.45 -2.80
C VAL A 81 12.83 -5.45 -3.36
N GLU A 82 14.06 -5.50 -2.83
CA GLU A 82 15.03 -6.53 -3.22
C GLU A 82 14.53 -7.93 -2.84
N ASN A 83 13.96 -8.11 -1.65
CA ASN A 83 13.37 -9.39 -1.24
C ASN A 83 12.23 -9.82 -2.19
N TYR A 84 11.38 -8.88 -2.61
CA TYR A 84 10.36 -9.13 -3.62
C TYR A 84 10.98 -9.57 -4.94
N SER A 85 11.97 -8.82 -5.44
CA SER A 85 12.66 -9.09 -6.70
C SER A 85 13.29 -10.48 -6.73
N VAL A 86 14.06 -10.82 -5.70
CA VAL A 86 14.70 -12.14 -5.57
C VAL A 86 13.66 -13.26 -5.50
N SER A 87 12.59 -13.08 -4.73
CA SER A 87 11.53 -14.07 -4.58
C SER A 87 10.70 -14.25 -5.85
N ALA A 88 10.64 -13.22 -6.68
CA ALA A 88 10.01 -13.26 -8.00
C ALA A 88 10.95 -13.82 -9.09
N GLY A 89 12.17 -14.23 -8.75
CA GLY A 89 13.17 -14.75 -9.69
C GLY A 89 13.82 -13.68 -10.57
N MET A 90 13.73 -12.42 -10.18
CA MET A 90 14.37 -11.31 -10.88
C MET A 90 15.76 -11.05 -10.29
N PRO A 91 16.80 -10.88 -11.12
CA PRO A 91 18.20 -10.75 -10.64
C PRO A 91 18.56 -9.30 -10.31
N PHE A 92 17.71 -8.59 -9.58
CA PHE A 92 17.95 -7.20 -9.19
C PHE A 92 18.34 -7.11 -7.72
N SER A 93 19.28 -6.25 -7.42
CA SER A 93 19.70 -5.86 -6.07
C SER A 93 19.13 -4.47 -5.72
N GLN A 94 19.26 -4.09 -4.45
CA GLN A 94 18.84 -2.76 -3.97
C GLN A 94 19.47 -1.61 -4.79
N GLU A 95 20.73 -1.78 -5.22
CA GLU A 95 21.46 -0.77 -6.01
C GLU A 95 20.86 -0.52 -7.40
N ASP A 96 20.10 -1.48 -7.93
CA ASP A 96 19.44 -1.36 -9.22
C ASP A 96 18.15 -0.52 -9.16
N PHE A 97 17.70 -0.16 -7.96
CA PHE A 97 16.44 0.54 -7.75
C PHE A 97 16.61 1.97 -7.23
N GLN A 98 15.62 2.78 -7.51
CA GLN A 98 15.44 4.11 -6.92
C GLN A 98 13.97 4.38 -6.66
N ILE A 99 13.70 5.07 -5.54
CA ILE A 99 12.35 5.53 -5.21
C ILE A 99 12.14 6.85 -5.94
N GLN A 100 11.11 6.92 -6.77
CA GLN A 100 10.65 8.14 -7.43
C GLN A 100 9.17 8.35 -7.13
N GLY A 101 8.86 9.54 -6.57
CA GLY A 101 7.52 9.80 -6.07
C GLY A 101 7.24 9.02 -4.78
N LEU A 102 7.43 9.70 -3.66
CA LEU A 102 7.13 9.19 -2.32
C LEU A 102 6.18 10.17 -1.64
N TRP A 103 5.05 9.68 -1.18
CA TRP A 103 4.03 10.54 -0.57
C TRP A 103 3.27 9.85 0.56
N ALA A 104 2.78 10.67 1.49
CA ALA A 104 1.84 10.28 2.53
C ALA A 104 0.41 10.61 2.11
N ASN A 105 -0.52 9.69 2.37
CA ASN A 105 -1.96 9.91 2.32
C ASN A 105 -2.52 9.78 3.73
N VAL A 106 -3.18 10.82 4.22
CA VAL A 106 -3.94 10.79 5.46
C VAL A 106 -5.41 10.72 5.08
N GLN A 107 -5.94 9.53 5.01
CA GLN A 107 -7.32 9.27 4.61
C GLN A 107 -8.26 9.41 5.81
N GLN A 108 -9.26 10.23 5.62
CA GLN A 108 -10.36 10.45 6.55
C GLN A 108 -11.65 9.74 6.07
N ARG A 109 -12.68 9.79 6.89
CA ARG A 109 -14.01 9.29 6.59
C ARG A 109 -14.52 9.77 5.23
N TYR A 110 -15.12 8.87 4.42
CA TYR A 110 -15.66 9.10 3.06
C TYR A 110 -14.62 9.35 1.96
N GLU A 111 -13.36 9.36 2.30
CA GLU A 111 -12.30 9.52 1.31
C GLU A 111 -11.94 8.18 0.66
N TYR A 112 -11.55 8.23 -0.59
CA TYR A 112 -11.27 7.04 -1.39
C TYR A 112 -10.26 7.33 -2.51
N ASN A 113 -9.69 6.26 -3.07
CA ASN A 113 -8.92 6.34 -4.30
C ASN A 113 -9.52 5.36 -5.32
N PRO A 114 -10.01 5.83 -6.51
CA PRO A 114 -10.60 4.96 -7.51
C PRO A 114 -9.56 4.04 -8.12
N ILE A 115 -10.00 3.12 -8.98
CA ILE A 115 -9.10 2.22 -9.70
C ILE A 115 -8.10 3.02 -10.53
N HIS A 116 -6.82 2.81 -10.27
CA HIS A 116 -5.70 3.44 -10.95
C HIS A 116 -4.47 2.51 -10.97
N SER A 117 -3.42 2.92 -11.64
CA SER A 117 -2.10 2.28 -11.67
C SER A 117 -1.03 3.37 -11.74
N HIS A 118 0.22 2.99 -11.60
CA HIS A 118 1.36 3.90 -11.58
C HIS A 118 2.37 3.55 -12.68
N ASP A 119 3.29 4.48 -12.92
CA ASP A 119 4.50 4.23 -13.71
C ASP A 119 5.56 3.56 -12.83
N GLY A 120 6.63 3.08 -13.49
CA GLY A 120 7.73 2.42 -12.83
C GLY A 120 7.66 0.91 -12.91
N MET A 121 8.58 0.25 -12.22
CA MET A 121 8.66 -1.20 -12.16
C MET A 121 7.73 -1.77 -11.10
N PHE A 122 7.81 -1.21 -9.89
CA PHE A 122 6.98 -1.59 -8.77
C PHE A 122 6.36 -0.37 -8.11
N SER A 123 5.24 -0.58 -7.45
CA SER A 123 4.68 0.34 -6.46
C SER A 123 4.70 -0.33 -5.10
N PHE A 124 4.79 0.47 -4.07
CA PHE A 124 4.63 0.01 -2.70
C PHE A 124 3.67 0.89 -1.94
N VAL A 125 3.08 0.31 -0.91
CA VAL A 125 2.33 1.02 0.12
C VAL A 125 2.60 0.40 1.47
N TYR A 126 2.92 1.22 2.48
CA TYR A 126 2.95 0.77 3.86
C TYR A 126 2.10 1.69 4.75
N TYR A 127 1.71 1.19 5.91
CA TYR A 127 0.73 1.84 6.76
C TYR A 127 1.36 2.20 8.09
N THR A 128 1.32 3.48 8.43
CA THR A 128 1.87 3.97 9.71
C THR A 128 0.79 4.17 10.77
N LYS A 129 -0.48 4.12 10.36
CA LYS A 129 -1.61 4.22 11.27
C LYS A 129 -2.88 3.65 10.61
N ASN A 130 -3.65 2.92 11.37
CA ASN A 130 -5.04 2.60 11.05
C ASN A 130 -5.83 2.50 12.34
N THR A 131 -6.75 3.43 12.56
CA THR A 131 -7.60 3.45 13.75
C THR A 131 -8.94 2.76 13.54
N ILE A 132 -9.19 2.29 12.30
CA ILE A 132 -10.43 1.61 11.93
C ILE A 132 -10.30 0.14 12.31
N THR A 133 -11.29 -0.40 13.01
CA THR A 133 -11.35 -1.83 13.33
C THR A 133 -11.94 -2.63 12.15
N GLN A 134 -11.64 -3.93 12.10
CA GLN A 134 -12.23 -4.83 11.10
C GLN A 134 -13.75 -4.88 11.21
N GLU A 135 -14.31 -4.78 12.41
CA GLU A 135 -15.75 -4.75 12.64
C GLU A 135 -16.37 -3.50 12.01
N GLU A 136 -15.79 -2.32 12.27
CA GLU A 136 -16.25 -1.06 11.66
C GLU A 136 -16.13 -1.06 10.13
N ALA A 137 -15.03 -1.62 9.60
CA ALA A 137 -14.83 -1.76 8.17
C ALA A 137 -15.81 -2.71 7.51
N THR A 138 -16.29 -3.72 8.25
CA THR A 138 -17.26 -4.71 7.78
C THR A 138 -18.71 -4.19 7.85
N THR A 139 -19.03 -3.38 8.86
CA THR A 139 -20.40 -2.81 9.06
C THR A 139 -20.70 -1.62 8.17
N ASN A 140 -19.82 -1.29 7.25
CA ASN A 140 -19.97 -0.18 6.33
C ASN A 140 -21.20 -0.32 5.44
N LYS A 141 -22.05 0.73 5.41
CA LYS A 141 -23.34 0.79 4.70
C LYS A 141 -23.29 0.67 3.17
N TRP A 142 -22.16 0.36 2.57
CA TRP A 142 -22.11 -0.12 1.18
C TRP A 142 -22.87 -1.43 1.01
N ASP A 143 -23.06 -2.18 2.09
CA ASP A 143 -23.80 -3.44 2.11
C ASP A 143 -25.31 -3.29 1.86
N THR A 144 -25.86 -2.07 1.91
CA THR A 144 -27.29 -1.87 1.61
C THR A 144 -27.63 -2.11 0.13
N VAL A 145 -26.66 -2.20 -0.76
CA VAL A 145 -26.85 -2.56 -2.18
C VAL A 145 -26.74 -4.07 -2.39
N HIS A 146 -26.22 -4.80 -1.41
CA HIS A 146 -25.94 -6.23 -1.48
C HIS A 146 -26.52 -7.01 -0.28
N GLU A 147 -27.69 -6.60 0.19
CA GLU A 147 -28.43 -7.33 1.25
C GLU A 147 -28.65 -8.82 0.92
N ASP A 148 -28.50 -9.21 -0.35
CA ASP A 148 -28.68 -10.59 -0.81
C ASP A 148 -27.36 -11.40 -0.90
N THR A 149 -26.20 -10.83 -0.57
CA THR A 149 -24.93 -11.57 -0.54
C THR A 149 -24.63 -12.10 0.87
N GLU A 150 -25.41 -13.07 1.32
CA GLU A 150 -25.02 -13.92 2.45
C GLU A 150 -23.61 -14.46 2.21
N GLY A 151 -22.64 -13.99 2.99
CA GLY A 151 -21.28 -14.53 3.02
C GLY A 151 -20.13 -13.59 2.71
N MET A 152 -20.33 -12.33 2.37
CA MET A 152 -19.23 -11.35 2.23
C MET A 152 -19.03 -10.53 3.50
N ASN A 153 -18.74 -11.18 4.59
CA ASN A 153 -18.31 -10.52 5.82
C ASN A 153 -16.83 -10.13 5.69
N ARG A 154 -16.52 -9.19 4.77
CA ARG A 154 -15.15 -8.72 4.52
C ARG A 154 -14.98 -7.30 5.03
N PRO A 155 -13.87 -6.97 5.70
CA PRO A 155 -13.57 -5.60 6.08
C PRO A 155 -13.18 -4.80 4.82
N ILE A 156 -14.15 -4.20 4.14
CA ILE A 156 -13.93 -3.44 2.90
C ILE A 156 -13.51 -2.00 3.21
N GLY A 157 -14.13 -1.38 4.21
CA GLY A 157 -13.85 0.03 4.54
C GLY A 157 -12.38 0.27 4.89
N GLY A 158 -11.74 1.22 4.20
CA GLY A 158 -10.31 1.53 4.37
C GLY A 158 -9.34 0.50 3.77
N SER A 159 -9.85 -0.58 3.16
CA SER A 159 -9.02 -1.59 2.49
C SER A 159 -8.46 -1.09 1.16
N ILE A 160 -7.32 -1.65 0.78
CA ILE A 160 -6.82 -1.61 -0.59
C ILE A 160 -7.23 -2.90 -1.30
N GLU A 161 -7.66 -2.78 -2.56
CA GLU A 161 -7.95 -3.92 -3.43
C GLU A 161 -7.12 -3.84 -4.70
N LEU A 162 -6.36 -4.89 -4.97
CA LEU A 162 -5.57 -5.08 -6.18
C LEU A 162 -6.40 -5.89 -7.18
N HIS A 163 -6.45 -5.46 -8.45
CA HIS A 163 -7.35 -6.03 -9.46
C HIS A 163 -6.57 -6.63 -10.62
N TYR A 164 -6.87 -7.89 -10.99
CA TYR A 164 -6.27 -8.56 -12.12
C TYR A 164 -7.21 -9.56 -12.79
N GLY A 165 -7.42 -9.42 -14.09
CA GLY A 165 -8.29 -10.31 -14.87
C GLY A 165 -9.78 -9.98 -14.70
N GLU A 166 -10.58 -10.92 -15.17
CA GLU A 166 -12.05 -10.85 -15.14
C GLU A 166 -12.61 -11.87 -14.15
N PRO A 167 -13.75 -11.59 -13.51
CA PRO A 167 -14.44 -12.58 -12.68
C PRO A 167 -14.79 -13.81 -13.52
N GLN A 168 -14.28 -14.97 -13.12
CA GLN A 168 -14.55 -16.25 -13.76
C GLN A 168 -14.93 -17.27 -12.70
N TRP A 169 -15.63 -18.30 -13.11
CA TRP A 169 -15.88 -19.43 -12.23
C TRP A 169 -14.54 -20.06 -11.80
N CYS A 170 -14.31 -20.19 -10.51
CA CYS A 170 -13.06 -20.67 -9.91
C CYS A 170 -11.84 -19.75 -10.06
N SER A 171 -12.01 -18.44 -10.34
CA SER A 171 -10.92 -17.47 -10.30
C SER A 171 -11.20 -16.32 -9.32
N GLN A 172 -10.14 -15.78 -8.75
CA GLN A 172 -10.21 -14.57 -7.94
C GLN A 172 -9.61 -13.41 -8.75
N PRO A 173 -10.44 -12.45 -9.19
CA PRO A 173 -9.98 -11.32 -10.00
C PRO A 173 -9.42 -10.17 -9.14
N SER A 174 -9.46 -10.30 -7.84
CA SER A 174 -8.95 -9.28 -6.93
C SER A 174 -8.36 -9.87 -5.64
N PHE A 175 -7.49 -9.05 -5.02
CA PHE A 175 -6.88 -9.31 -3.72
C PHE A 175 -7.18 -8.12 -2.81
N LEU A 176 -8.03 -8.34 -1.81
CA LEU A 176 -8.40 -7.35 -0.82
C LEU A 176 -7.49 -7.47 0.41
N HIS A 177 -6.92 -6.36 0.84
CA HIS A 177 -6.10 -6.27 2.05
C HIS A 177 -6.64 -5.17 2.98
N PHE A 178 -7.06 -5.57 4.18
CA PHE A 178 -7.38 -4.63 5.26
C PHE A 178 -6.09 -4.34 6.04
N PRO A 179 -5.57 -3.10 5.97
CA PRO A 179 -4.25 -2.81 6.47
C PRO A 179 -4.20 -2.68 7.99
N GLN A 180 -3.08 -3.12 8.57
CA GLN A 180 -2.69 -2.85 9.94
C GLN A 180 -1.44 -1.96 9.95
N GLU A 181 -1.22 -1.27 11.06
CA GLU A 181 0.01 -0.51 11.26
C GLU A 181 1.24 -1.40 11.06
N GLY A 182 2.21 -0.90 10.30
CA GLY A 182 3.42 -1.61 9.89
C GLY A 182 3.27 -2.50 8.64
N ASP A 183 2.07 -2.80 8.17
CA ASP A 183 1.91 -3.61 6.96
C ASP A 183 2.52 -2.92 5.74
N LEU A 184 3.18 -3.71 4.91
CA LEU A 184 3.76 -3.29 3.63
C LEU A 184 3.28 -4.20 2.51
N LEU A 185 2.86 -3.61 1.41
CA LEU A 185 2.64 -4.31 0.13
C LEU A 185 3.61 -3.75 -0.91
N VAL A 186 4.22 -4.66 -1.71
CA VAL A 186 4.95 -4.31 -2.94
C VAL A 186 4.35 -5.12 -4.08
N PHE A 187 4.07 -4.47 -5.20
CA PHE A 187 3.40 -5.07 -6.35
C PHE A 187 3.84 -4.37 -7.65
N PRO A 188 3.64 -5.00 -8.83
CA PRO A 188 3.95 -4.36 -10.11
C PRO A 188 3.22 -3.03 -10.26
N ALA A 189 3.91 -1.96 -10.68
CA ALA A 189 3.34 -0.62 -10.76
C ALA A 189 2.11 -0.54 -11.69
N TRP A 190 2.09 -1.34 -12.76
CA TRP A 190 0.96 -1.45 -13.69
C TRP A 190 -0.28 -2.12 -13.10
N LEU A 191 -0.17 -2.83 -11.97
CA LEU A 191 -1.29 -3.53 -11.35
C LEU A 191 -2.31 -2.55 -10.82
N ARG A 192 -3.51 -2.61 -11.37
CA ARG A 192 -4.60 -1.71 -10.98
C ARG A 192 -5.03 -1.98 -9.54
N HIS A 193 -5.27 -0.91 -8.82
CA HIS A 193 -5.72 -0.98 -7.44
C HIS A 193 -6.64 0.18 -7.09
N SER A 194 -7.44 -0.01 -6.06
CA SER A 194 -8.35 0.99 -5.49
C SER A 194 -8.26 0.98 -3.97
N VAL A 195 -8.69 2.08 -3.36
CA VAL A 195 -8.80 2.21 -1.91
C VAL A 195 -10.23 2.58 -1.57
N TYR A 196 -10.86 1.77 -0.75
CA TYR A 196 -12.23 1.95 -0.35
C TYR A 196 -12.38 3.03 0.72
N PRO A 197 -13.48 3.81 0.65
CA PRO A 197 -13.84 4.71 1.74
C PRO A 197 -14.24 3.90 2.98
N PHE A 198 -14.14 4.51 4.13
CA PHE A 198 -14.76 4.05 5.37
C PHE A 198 -15.76 5.10 5.88
N TYR A 199 -16.69 4.69 6.74
CA TYR A 199 -17.84 5.51 7.16
C TYR A 199 -17.91 5.75 8.66
N CYS A 200 -17.08 5.05 9.43
CA CYS A 200 -16.86 5.31 10.85
C CYS A 200 -15.95 6.51 11.07
N GLU A 201 -15.87 7.00 12.27
CA GLU A 201 -14.83 7.95 12.67
C GLU A 201 -13.50 7.21 12.73
N GLY A 202 -12.45 7.84 12.24
CA GLY A 202 -11.13 7.24 12.22
C GLY A 202 -10.22 7.85 11.17
N GLU A 203 -8.99 7.36 11.15
CA GLU A 203 -7.94 7.80 10.25
C GLU A 203 -7.08 6.62 9.80
N ARG A 204 -6.73 6.61 8.52
CA ARG A 204 -5.78 5.69 7.95
C ARG A 204 -4.65 6.46 7.27
N VAL A 205 -3.43 6.22 7.73
CA VAL A 205 -2.23 6.85 7.16
C VAL A 205 -1.43 5.82 6.40
N SER A 206 -1.22 6.10 5.12
CA SER A 206 -0.41 5.25 4.23
C SER A 206 0.67 6.06 3.53
N ILE A 207 1.80 5.43 3.33
CA ILE A 207 2.93 5.94 2.56
C ILE A 207 3.01 5.11 1.29
N ALA A 208 2.97 5.78 0.16
CA ALA A 208 3.08 5.12 -1.13
C ALA A 208 4.21 5.73 -1.95
N GLY A 209 4.72 4.95 -2.89
CA GLY A 209 5.75 5.41 -3.80
C GLY A 209 5.97 4.44 -4.94
N ASN A 210 6.72 4.92 -5.93
CA ASN A 210 7.07 4.17 -7.13
C ASN A 210 8.55 3.82 -7.13
N ILE A 211 8.85 2.61 -7.56
CA ILE A 211 10.20 2.09 -7.71
C ILE A 211 10.53 2.03 -9.18
N HIS A 212 11.61 2.69 -9.54
CA HIS A 212 12.15 2.67 -10.91
C HIS A 212 13.49 1.95 -10.92
N GLN A 213 13.79 1.31 -12.03
CA GLN A 213 15.13 0.79 -12.27
C GLN A 213 16.07 1.97 -12.56
N ARG A 214 17.24 1.98 -11.94
CA ARG A 214 18.29 2.97 -12.27
C ARG A 214 18.79 2.72 -13.69
N GLU A 215 18.93 3.78 -14.45
CA GLU A 215 19.64 3.71 -15.74
C GLU A 215 21.13 3.43 -15.44
N ARG A 216 21.69 2.44 -16.14
CA ARG A 216 23.11 2.08 -16.05
C ARG A 216 23.94 2.90 -17.05
#